data_931202f105fb2a1595b8fd07e9bc8d7f
#
_entry.id   931202f105fb2a1595b8fd07e9bc8d7f
#
_cell.length_a   1.000
_cell.length_b   1.000
_cell.length_c   1.000
_cell.angle_alpha   90.00
_cell.angle_beta   90.00
_cell.angle_gamma   90.00
#
_symmetry.space_group_name_H-M   'P 1'
#
loop_
_entity.id
_entity.type
_entity.pdbx_description
1 polymer ?
#
loop_
_entity_poly.entity_id
_entity_poly.type
_entity_poly.pdbx_seq_one_letter_code
_entity_poly.pdbx_strand_id
1 'polypeptide(L)'
;MATAVRVIAKWGHPAADITHLVVSTNAGTHSLRTDEWLAALLGLRATVQCTILYMHGCSASCSALRLAKDIAVNNNGVRVLVACTEVFLVAFAAPNKAYLDTLIARCRLATTPAPSFF
;
A
#
# COMPACT_ATOMS: atom_id res chain seq x y z
N MET A 1 -6.11 3.19 -6.05
CA MET A 1 -7.33 3.77 -5.53
C MET A 1 -8.56 2.89 -5.73
N ALA A 2 -8.96 2.57 -6.95
CA ALA A 2 -10.09 1.66 -7.21
C ALA A 2 -10.00 0.33 -6.43
N THR A 3 -8.81 -0.20 -6.24
CA THR A 3 -8.56 -1.45 -5.49
C THR A 3 -8.94 -1.33 -4.02
N ALA A 4 -8.54 -0.26 -3.34
CA ALA A 4 -8.83 -0.06 -1.91
C ALA A 4 -10.35 0.09 -1.66
N VAL A 5 -11.05 0.82 -2.51
CA VAL A 5 -12.52 0.95 -2.45
C VAL A 5 -13.19 -0.41 -2.63
N ARG A 6 -12.73 -1.20 -3.60
CA ARG A 6 -13.26 -2.57 -3.83
C ARG A 6 -13.00 -3.51 -2.66
N VAL A 7 -11.86 -3.39 -1.99
CA VAL A 7 -11.52 -4.17 -0.79
C VAL A 7 -12.50 -3.85 0.33
N ILE A 8 -12.70 -2.57 0.62
CA ILE A 8 -13.62 -2.13 1.68
C ILE A 8 -15.06 -2.58 1.36
N ALA A 9 -15.50 -2.42 0.12
CA ALA A 9 -16.81 -2.89 -0.32
C ALA A 9 -16.99 -4.40 -0.17
N LYS A 10 -15.96 -5.18 -0.48
CA LYS A 10 -15.98 -6.64 -0.34
C LYS A 10 -15.94 -7.10 1.12
N TRP A 11 -15.29 -6.32 1.99
CA TRP A 11 -15.26 -6.60 3.42
C TRP A 11 -16.65 -6.44 4.08
N GLY A 12 -17.54 -5.62 3.49
CA GLY A 12 -18.95 -5.53 3.93
C GLY A 12 -19.18 -4.71 5.19
N HIS A 13 -18.16 -4.00 5.69
CA HIS A 13 -18.27 -3.11 6.84
C HIS A 13 -17.99 -1.65 6.43
N PRO A 14 -18.49 -0.68 7.19
CA PRO A 14 -18.26 0.72 6.89
C PRO A 14 -16.76 1.07 7.03
N ALA A 15 -16.26 1.92 6.13
CA ALA A 15 -14.88 2.39 6.16
C ALA A 15 -14.51 3.08 7.49
N ALA A 16 -15.50 3.70 8.15
CA ALA A 16 -15.32 4.34 9.45
C ALA A 16 -14.92 3.35 10.58
N ASP A 17 -15.10 2.06 10.39
CA ASP A 17 -14.68 1.03 11.35
C ASP A 17 -13.18 0.76 11.32
N ILE A 18 -12.48 1.20 10.28
CA ILE A 18 -11.03 1.05 10.16
C ILE A 18 -10.37 2.01 11.16
N THR A 19 -9.52 1.43 12.03
CA THR A 19 -8.86 2.16 13.12
C THR A 19 -7.43 2.57 12.76
N HIS A 20 -6.77 1.77 11.93
CA HIS A 20 -5.38 1.99 11.54
C HIS A 20 -5.23 1.84 10.03
N LEU A 21 -4.40 2.72 9.45
CA LEU A 21 -4.01 2.71 8.05
C LEU A 21 -2.49 2.58 7.97
N VAL A 22 -2.01 1.48 7.38
CA VAL A 22 -0.57 1.30 7.09
C VAL A 22 -0.36 1.47 5.59
N VAL A 23 0.41 2.48 5.21
CA VAL A 23 0.73 2.77 3.81
C VAL A 23 2.19 2.48 3.56
N SER A 24 2.48 1.70 2.53
CA SER A 24 3.84 1.50 2.04
C SER A 24 3.98 2.08 0.64
N THR A 25 5.01 2.91 0.45
CA THR A 25 5.27 3.54 -0.85
C THR A 25 6.75 3.81 -1.06
N ASN A 26 7.20 3.65 -2.31
CA ASN A 26 8.52 4.11 -2.78
C ASN A 26 8.43 5.43 -3.54
N ALA A 27 7.25 6.02 -3.69
CA ALA A 27 7.09 7.34 -4.28
C ALA A 27 7.78 8.38 -3.40
N GLY A 28 8.62 9.21 -4.01
CA GLY A 28 9.49 10.15 -3.31
C GLY A 28 8.77 11.20 -2.47
N THR A 29 9.53 12.14 -1.94
CA THR A 29 9.20 13.14 -0.92
C THR A 29 7.97 14.02 -1.17
N HIS A 30 7.40 14.03 -2.35
CA HIS A 30 6.16 14.75 -2.65
C HIS A 30 4.89 14.12 -2.03
N SER A 31 5.04 12.96 -1.41
CA SER A 31 3.95 12.16 -0.86
C SER A 31 3.79 12.30 0.66
N LEU A 32 4.28 13.37 1.26
CA LEU A 32 4.28 13.58 2.72
C LEU A 32 2.88 13.54 3.37
N ARG A 33 1.81 13.54 2.59
CA ARG A 33 0.42 13.49 3.08
C ARG A 33 -0.43 12.47 2.32
N THR A 34 0.19 11.46 1.75
CA THR A 34 -0.53 10.41 1.01
C THR A 34 -1.49 9.63 1.91
N ASP A 35 -1.12 9.42 3.15
CA ASP A 35 -1.93 8.76 4.17
C ASP A 35 -3.19 9.56 4.51
N GLU A 36 -3.07 10.85 4.78
CA GLU A 36 -4.21 11.73 5.06
C GLU A 36 -5.14 11.84 3.84
N TRP A 37 -4.56 12.02 2.67
CA TRP A 37 -5.30 12.09 1.43
C TRP A 37 -6.04 10.78 1.13
N LEU A 38 -5.37 9.64 1.33
CA LEU A 38 -5.97 8.33 1.16
C LEU A 38 -7.08 8.07 2.19
N ALA A 39 -6.85 8.45 3.45
CA ALA A 39 -7.85 8.33 4.51
C ALA A 39 -9.11 9.16 4.20
N ALA A 40 -8.94 10.39 3.74
CA ALA A 40 -10.05 11.26 3.34
C ALA A 40 -10.83 10.69 2.15
N LEU A 41 -10.12 10.19 1.13
CA LEU A 41 -10.73 9.59 -0.06
C LEU A 41 -11.51 8.31 0.21
N LEU A 42 -11.06 7.51 1.16
CA LEU A 42 -11.71 6.26 1.57
C LEU A 42 -12.81 6.50 2.59
N GLY A 43 -13.02 7.72 3.07
CA GLY A 43 -14.00 8.04 4.08
C GLY A 43 -13.71 7.43 5.44
N LEU A 44 -12.41 7.28 5.78
CA LEU A 44 -12.00 6.78 7.08
C LEU A 44 -12.32 7.81 8.17
N ARG A 45 -12.40 7.35 9.42
CA ARG A 45 -12.64 8.27 10.56
C ARG A 45 -11.50 9.27 10.73
N ALA A 46 -11.80 10.45 11.24
CA ALA A 46 -10.79 11.48 11.50
C ALA A 46 -9.73 11.05 12.54
N THR A 47 -10.04 10.07 13.38
CA THR A 47 -9.15 9.51 14.42
C THR A 47 -8.36 8.30 13.95
N VAL A 48 -8.36 7.99 12.64
CA VAL A 48 -7.57 6.88 12.10
C VAL A 48 -6.08 7.12 12.35
N GLN A 49 -5.40 6.11 12.86
CA GLN A 49 -3.96 6.18 13.06
C GLN A 49 -3.25 5.75 11.77
N CYS A 50 -2.45 6.65 11.22
CA CYS A 50 -1.73 6.42 9.97
C CYS A 50 -0.26 6.11 10.24
N THR A 51 0.27 5.09 9.58
CA THR A 51 1.69 4.75 9.58
C THR A 51 2.17 4.60 8.15
N ILE A 52 3.23 5.34 7.80
CA ILE A 52 3.82 5.28 6.46
C ILE A 52 5.17 4.59 6.53
N LEU A 53 5.36 3.60 5.64
CA LEU A 53 6.62 2.94 5.41
C LEU A 53 7.23 3.46 4.10
N TYR A 54 8.30 4.21 4.21
CA TYR A 54 9.02 4.77 3.06
C TYR A 54 10.22 3.94 2.66
N MET A 55 10.43 3.81 1.37
CA MET A 55 11.66 3.27 0.75
C MET A 55 12.11 1.91 1.29
N HIS A 56 11.16 1.06 1.64
CA HIS A 56 11.46 -0.31 2.08
C HIS A 56 11.72 -1.29 0.92
N GLY A 57 11.71 -0.81 -0.31
CA GLY A 57 11.93 -1.64 -1.50
C GLY A 57 10.87 -2.72 -1.68
N CYS A 58 11.24 -3.79 -2.40
CA CYS A 58 10.32 -4.88 -2.74
C CYS A 58 9.78 -5.67 -1.53
N SER A 59 10.40 -5.57 -0.37
CA SER A 59 9.96 -6.22 0.87
C SER A 59 8.96 -5.39 1.68
N ALA A 60 8.60 -4.21 1.19
CA ALA A 60 7.74 -3.26 1.89
C ALA A 60 6.37 -3.86 2.25
N SER A 61 5.78 -4.65 1.37
CA SER A 61 4.50 -5.33 1.63
C SER A 61 4.59 -6.32 2.80
N CYS A 62 5.68 -7.09 2.87
CA CYS A 62 5.92 -8.02 3.98
C CYS A 62 6.10 -7.26 5.31
N SER A 63 6.84 -6.14 5.28
CA SER A 63 7.04 -5.29 6.46
C SER A 63 5.73 -4.65 6.91
N ALA A 64 4.91 -4.18 5.98
CA ALA A 64 3.59 -3.61 6.28
C ALA A 64 2.63 -4.64 6.90
N LEU A 65 2.63 -5.88 6.39
CA LEU A 65 1.84 -6.97 6.95
C LEU A 65 2.29 -7.37 8.36
N ARG A 66 3.59 -7.44 8.58
CA ARG A 66 4.15 -7.72 9.91
C ARG A 66 3.72 -6.65 10.91
N LEU A 67 3.84 -5.39 10.54
CA LEU A 67 3.40 -4.28 11.37
C LEU A 67 1.89 -4.32 11.64
N ALA A 68 1.07 -4.58 10.63
CA ALA A 68 -0.37 -4.71 10.78
C ALA A 68 -0.75 -5.85 11.72
N LYS A 69 -0.06 -6.99 11.61
CA LYS A 69 -0.24 -8.12 12.54
C LYS A 69 0.11 -7.70 13.97
N ASP A 70 1.25 -7.04 14.17
CA ASP A 70 1.69 -6.64 15.51
C ASP A 70 0.70 -5.64 16.14
N ILE A 71 0.17 -4.71 15.35
CA ILE A 71 -0.88 -3.78 15.80
C ILE A 71 -2.15 -4.56 16.19
N ALA A 72 -2.58 -5.51 15.36
CA ALA A 72 -3.82 -6.26 15.59
C ALA A 72 -3.73 -7.20 16.80
N VAL A 73 -2.57 -7.81 17.04
CA VAL A 73 -2.36 -8.73 18.18
C VAL A 73 -2.30 -7.97 19.51
N ASN A 74 -1.69 -6.80 19.51
CA ASN A 74 -1.48 -6.03 20.74
C ASN A 74 -2.67 -5.14 21.14
N ASN A 75 -3.68 -5.02 20.29
CA ASN A 75 -4.83 -4.15 20.55
C ASN A 75 -6.14 -4.87 20.20
N ASN A 76 -7.01 -5.04 21.17
CA ASN A 76 -8.31 -5.67 20.94
C ASN A 76 -9.25 -4.77 20.12
N GLY A 77 -9.95 -5.37 19.15
CA GLY A 77 -10.96 -4.66 18.34
C GLY A 77 -10.41 -3.72 17.28
N VAL A 78 -9.12 -3.78 17.00
CA VAL A 78 -8.47 -2.96 15.97
C VAL A 78 -8.71 -3.56 14.60
N ARG A 79 -8.92 -2.68 13.62
CA ARG A 79 -9.05 -3.05 12.20
C ARG A 79 -8.03 -2.27 11.40
N VAL A 80 -7.10 -2.99 10.79
CA VAL A 80 -5.95 -2.40 10.09
C VAL A 80 -6.14 -2.54 8.58
N LEU A 81 -6.13 -1.44 7.87
CA LEU A 81 -6.06 -1.41 6.40
C LEU A 81 -4.60 -1.25 5.98
N VAL A 82 -4.13 -2.18 5.16
CA VAL A 82 -2.78 -2.11 4.57
C VAL A 82 -2.90 -1.72 3.10
N ALA A 83 -2.24 -0.63 2.72
CA ALA A 83 -2.17 -0.14 1.35
C ALA A 83 -0.72 -0.07 0.89
N CYS A 84 -0.35 -0.91 -0.08
CA CYS A 84 0.97 -0.88 -0.68
C CYS A 84 0.87 -0.30 -2.10
N THR A 85 1.70 0.68 -2.39
CA THR A 85 1.79 1.28 -3.72
C THR A 85 3.24 1.45 -4.12
N GLU A 86 3.57 0.95 -5.31
CA GLU A 86 4.91 1.04 -5.87
C GLU A 86 4.89 1.90 -7.13
N VAL A 87 5.84 2.84 -7.22
CA VAL A 87 6.03 3.68 -8.40
C VAL A 87 7.42 3.42 -8.94
N PHE A 88 7.49 2.75 -10.09
CA PHE A 88 8.75 2.33 -10.71
C PHE A 88 9.36 3.37 -11.66
N LEU A 89 8.86 4.58 -11.71
CA LEU A 89 9.39 5.64 -12.57
C LEU A 89 10.88 5.93 -12.34
N VAL A 90 11.35 5.76 -11.11
CA VAL A 90 12.77 5.99 -10.75
C VAL A 90 13.68 4.92 -11.37
N ALA A 91 13.17 3.73 -11.59
CA ALA A 91 13.92 2.61 -12.19
C ALA A 91 13.64 2.45 -13.69
N PHE A 92 12.93 3.41 -14.31
CA PHE A 92 12.63 3.35 -15.73
C PHE A 92 13.87 3.66 -16.55
N ALA A 93 14.36 2.67 -17.29
CA ALA A 93 15.32 2.84 -18.39
C ALA A 93 14.67 2.34 -19.68
N ALA A 94 14.95 3.00 -20.80
CA ALA A 94 14.43 2.58 -22.10
C ALA A 94 14.80 1.13 -22.42
N PRO A 95 13.92 0.37 -23.09
CA PRO A 95 14.23 -1.00 -23.49
C PRO A 95 15.52 -1.05 -24.30
N ASN A 96 16.47 -1.90 -23.90
CA ASN A 96 17.70 -2.13 -24.64
C ASN A 96 17.84 -3.64 -24.90
N LYS A 97 18.04 -3.99 -26.17
CA LYS A 97 18.19 -5.40 -26.59
C LYS A 97 19.40 -6.11 -25.97
N ALA A 98 20.40 -5.35 -25.50
CA ALA A 98 21.58 -5.89 -24.85
C ALA A 98 21.33 -6.39 -23.40
N TYR A 99 20.21 -5.98 -22.78
CA TYR A 99 19.88 -6.29 -21.39
C TYR A 99 18.45 -6.83 -21.28
N LEU A 100 18.21 -8.01 -21.81
CA LEU A 100 16.89 -8.67 -21.85
C LEU A 100 16.35 -9.00 -20.45
N ASP A 101 17.22 -9.33 -19.52
CA ASP A 101 16.91 -9.61 -18.12
C ASP A 101 16.23 -8.43 -17.41
N THR A 102 16.59 -7.21 -17.75
CA THR A 102 15.92 -6.01 -17.21
C THR A 102 14.50 -5.85 -17.74
N LEU A 103 14.21 -6.33 -18.95
CA LEU A 103 12.87 -6.33 -19.55
C LEU A 103 11.94 -7.32 -18.83
N ILE A 104 12.43 -8.49 -18.47
CA ILE A 104 11.64 -9.53 -17.76
C ILE A 104 11.22 -9.03 -16.38
N ALA A 105 12.15 -8.44 -15.61
CA ALA A 105 11.85 -7.87 -14.32
C ALA A 105 10.76 -6.78 -14.41
N ARG A 106 10.81 -5.93 -15.44
CA ARG A 106 9.84 -4.86 -15.67
C ARG A 106 8.47 -5.38 -16.07
N CYS A 107 8.40 -6.37 -16.96
CA CYS A 107 7.13 -7.00 -17.33
C CYS A 107 6.43 -7.60 -16.11
N ARG A 108 7.17 -8.24 -15.21
CA ARG A 108 6.60 -8.79 -13.98
C ARG A 108 6.10 -7.73 -13.01
N LEU A 109 6.77 -6.59 -12.94
CA LEU A 109 6.39 -5.48 -12.06
C LEU A 109 5.22 -4.66 -12.61
N ALA A 110 5.04 -4.63 -13.94
CA ALA A 110 3.99 -3.84 -14.59
C ALA A 110 2.61 -4.53 -14.61
N THR A 111 2.54 -5.83 -14.35
CA THR A 111 1.36 -6.62 -14.72
C THR A 111 0.37 -6.90 -13.62
N THR A 112 0.58 -6.50 -12.36
CA THR A 112 -0.40 -6.91 -11.36
C THR A 112 -0.65 -5.90 -10.24
N PRO A 113 -1.78 -5.18 -10.23
CA PRO A 113 -2.38 -4.78 -8.99
C PRO A 113 -3.06 -6.01 -8.38
N ALA A 114 -2.32 -6.81 -7.62
CA ALA A 114 -2.92 -7.86 -6.83
C ALA A 114 -3.60 -7.23 -5.60
N PRO A 115 -4.90 -7.43 -5.39
CA PRO A 115 -5.53 -7.05 -4.14
C PRO A 115 -5.05 -8.04 -3.07
N SER A 116 -4.21 -7.59 -2.17
CA SER A 116 -3.86 -8.35 -0.98
C SER A 116 -4.92 -8.07 0.08
N PHE A 117 -5.67 -9.11 0.44
CA PHE A 117 -6.57 -9.10 1.58
C PHE A 117 -5.84 -9.69 2.77
N PHE A 118 -5.90 -8.99 3.88
CA PHE A 118 -5.66 -9.54 5.21
C PHE A 118 -6.54 -8.83 6.22
#